data_fbc60a5548bec7daa30f4d520e08bd67
#
_entry.id   fbc60a5548bec7daa30f4d520e08bd67
#
_cell.length_a   1.000
_cell.length_b   1.000
_cell.length_c   1.000
_cell.angle_alpha   90.00
_cell.angle_beta   90.00
_cell.angle_gamma   90.00
#
_symmetry.space_group_name_H-M   'P 1'
#
loop_
_entity.id
_entity.type
_entity.pdbx_description
1 polymer ?
#
loop_
_entity_poly.entity_id
_entity_poly.type
_entity_poly.pdbx_seq_one_letter_code
_entity_poly.pdbx_strand_id
1 'polypeptide(L)'
;MSATDEITSNDAPRPDDRPEARMPRWLPRAMVLALALVACFQLATWGFHQLITLLLNILIAFFLALAVEPAVDWMAARGVRRGVATSAVFLGILVAAAGFFALLGSMLAGQIAKMVEEFPQYLDSVISWSNSTFHTHLSRVEVQNNLLRSDWLQKYVQDSANNVLAVSAQVLGSLFNLLSVALFSFYFAADGPRLRRALCSVLPPRRQAEVLRAWEIAVAKTGGYLYSRGLMALISGVAHYVLLEILGVPYAPALGMWVGLVSQFIPTIGTYLAGALPILIAFTVDPWYAVWVFGFVVIYQQFENYLLQPRITAKTVDIHPAVAFGSVVAGTALMGAVGALIAIPATATLQAFLGAYVKRYEVTDDPRVHGRGRRMRGARALARVRRTLHDVPPQAPLEDRAASADGGGAPGERGTADERDGAAEG
;
A
#
# COMPACT_ATOMS: atom_id res chain seq x y z
N MET A 1 -105.69 -33.76 32.55
CA MET A 1 -105.48 -34.72 31.48
C MET A 1 -104.64 -34.03 30.41
N SER A 2 -103.47 -34.31 30.47
CA SER A 2 -102.49 -34.63 29.42
C SER A 2 -102.35 -33.64 28.24
N ALA A 3 -101.29 -32.92 28.19
CA ALA A 3 -100.67 -32.45 26.97
C ALA A 3 -99.14 -32.31 27.19
N THR A 4 -98.40 -33.18 26.55
CA THR A 4 -96.95 -33.13 26.33
C THR A 4 -96.75 -32.35 25.08
N ASP A 5 -96.05 -31.20 25.20
CA ASP A 5 -95.55 -30.46 24.04
C ASP A 5 -94.02 -30.68 23.86
N GLU A 6 -93.74 -31.19 22.69
CA GLU A 6 -92.40 -31.38 22.11
C GLU A 6 -91.76 -30.03 21.88
N ILE A 7 -90.57 -29.85 22.46
CA ILE A 7 -89.64 -28.80 22.05
C ILE A 7 -88.46 -29.48 21.36
N THR A 8 -88.50 -29.58 20.05
CA THR A 8 -87.34 -29.85 19.18
C THR A 8 -86.91 -28.53 18.49
N SER A 9 -86.07 -27.75 19.12
CA SER A 9 -85.36 -26.67 18.46
C SER A 9 -83.96 -27.18 18.04
N ASN A 10 -83.90 -27.58 16.80
CA ASN A 10 -82.65 -27.95 16.16
C ASN A 10 -82.07 -26.69 15.54
N ASP A 11 -81.36 -25.87 16.37
CA ASP A 11 -80.57 -24.69 15.93
C ASP A 11 -79.07 -25.10 15.80
N ALA A 12 -78.78 -25.90 14.81
CA ALA A 12 -77.40 -26.08 14.36
C ALA A 12 -77.01 -24.81 13.58
N PRO A 13 -75.93 -24.15 13.93
CA PRO A 13 -75.45 -22.97 13.17
C PRO A 13 -75.13 -23.38 11.75
N ARG A 14 -75.69 -22.69 10.78
CA ARG A 14 -75.46 -22.84 9.36
C ARG A 14 -73.99 -22.59 9.05
N PRO A 15 -73.32 -23.37 8.16
CA PRO A 15 -71.92 -23.24 7.83
C PRO A 15 -71.50 -21.93 7.13
N ASP A 16 -72.45 -21.06 6.80
CA ASP A 16 -72.28 -19.87 5.95
C ASP A 16 -72.01 -18.55 6.69
N ASP A 17 -72.07 -18.55 8.06
CA ASP A 17 -71.80 -17.33 8.83
C ASP A 17 -70.30 -17.11 9.19
N ARG A 18 -69.36 -17.61 8.37
CA ARG A 18 -67.96 -17.15 8.46
C ARG A 18 -67.90 -15.75 7.88
N PRO A 19 -67.56 -14.70 8.66
CA PRO A 19 -67.35 -13.38 8.10
C PRO A 19 -66.33 -13.51 7.01
N GLU A 20 -66.71 -13.32 5.74
CA GLU A 20 -65.74 -13.12 4.64
C GLU A 20 -64.78 -12.04 5.09
N ALA A 21 -63.52 -12.43 5.33
CA ALA A 21 -62.48 -11.52 5.70
C ALA A 21 -62.18 -10.61 4.50
N ARG A 22 -63.06 -9.62 4.28
CA ARG A 22 -62.88 -8.61 3.24
C ARG A 22 -61.62 -7.83 3.61
N MET A 23 -60.58 -7.96 2.78
CA MET A 23 -59.36 -7.21 2.98
C MET A 23 -59.64 -5.71 3.15
N PRO A 24 -59.11 -5.06 4.20
CA PRO A 24 -59.31 -3.63 4.40
C PRO A 24 -58.84 -2.86 3.17
N ARG A 25 -59.61 -1.88 2.70
CA ARG A 25 -59.35 -1.11 1.49
C ARG A 25 -57.99 -0.36 1.50
N TRP A 26 -57.40 -0.18 2.66
CA TRP A 26 -56.09 0.44 2.82
C TRP A 26 -54.93 -0.55 2.57
N LEU A 27 -55.13 -1.86 2.75
CA LEU A 27 -54.09 -2.90 2.66
C LEU A 27 -53.43 -2.97 1.27
N PRO A 28 -54.19 -3.01 0.14
CA PRO A 28 -53.56 -3.03 -1.18
C PRO A 28 -52.76 -1.74 -1.46
N ARG A 29 -53.21 -0.58 -0.97
CA ARG A 29 -52.48 0.67 -1.09
C ARG A 29 -51.20 0.66 -0.26
N ALA A 30 -51.22 0.14 0.95
CA ALA A 30 -50.06 -0.02 1.81
C ALA A 30 -49.05 -1.02 1.20
N MET A 31 -49.50 -2.12 0.60
CA MET A 31 -48.64 -3.06 -0.11
C MET A 31 -47.97 -2.45 -1.33
N VAL A 32 -48.73 -1.71 -2.15
CA VAL A 32 -48.14 -1.01 -3.31
C VAL A 32 -47.10 0.03 -2.88
N LEU A 33 -47.40 0.78 -1.80
CA LEU A 33 -46.47 1.78 -1.27
C LEU A 33 -45.21 1.14 -0.67
N ALA A 34 -45.35 0.02 0.02
CA ALA A 34 -44.23 -0.76 0.55
C ALA A 34 -43.34 -1.33 -0.58
N LEU A 35 -43.98 -1.89 -1.64
CA LEU A 35 -43.26 -2.37 -2.81
C LEU A 35 -42.56 -1.24 -3.56
N ALA A 36 -43.19 -0.09 -3.71
CA ALA A 36 -42.60 1.09 -4.34
C ALA A 36 -41.42 1.63 -3.53
N LEU A 37 -41.49 1.64 -2.19
CA LEU A 37 -40.38 2.00 -1.31
C LEU A 37 -39.20 1.01 -1.42
N VAL A 38 -39.48 -0.29 -1.44
CA VAL A 38 -38.44 -1.33 -1.63
C VAL A 38 -37.79 -1.20 -3.01
N ALA A 39 -38.59 -1.00 -4.05
CA ALA A 39 -38.08 -0.79 -5.40
C ALA A 39 -37.22 0.48 -5.51
N CYS A 40 -37.66 1.58 -4.91
CA CYS A 40 -36.91 2.83 -4.85
C CYS A 40 -35.60 2.66 -4.07
N PHE A 41 -35.64 1.96 -2.94
CA PHE A 41 -34.45 1.65 -2.16
C PHE A 41 -33.45 0.77 -2.94
N GLN A 42 -33.93 -0.26 -3.65
CA GLN A 42 -33.08 -1.11 -4.49
C GLN A 42 -32.47 -0.33 -5.66
N LEU A 43 -33.25 0.53 -6.32
CA LEU A 43 -32.74 1.42 -7.37
C LEU A 43 -31.70 2.40 -6.84
N ALA A 44 -31.96 2.99 -5.68
CA ALA A 44 -31.02 3.90 -5.03
C ALA A 44 -29.71 3.20 -4.62
N THR A 45 -29.78 2.01 -4.03
CA THR A 45 -28.60 1.21 -3.67
C THR A 45 -27.82 0.76 -4.91
N TRP A 46 -28.51 0.31 -5.95
CA TRP A 46 -27.87 -0.06 -7.21
C TRP A 46 -27.15 1.15 -7.85
N GLY A 47 -27.84 2.28 -7.96
CA GLY A 47 -27.25 3.52 -8.48
C GLY A 47 -26.08 4.01 -7.64
N PHE A 48 -26.16 3.91 -6.31
CA PHE A 48 -25.07 4.25 -5.41
C PHE A 48 -23.85 3.37 -5.63
N HIS A 49 -24.02 2.05 -5.82
CA HIS A 49 -22.90 1.15 -6.10
C HIS A 49 -22.20 1.47 -7.43
N GLN A 50 -22.96 1.84 -8.47
CA GLN A 50 -22.39 2.26 -9.75
C GLN A 50 -21.62 3.59 -9.61
N LEU A 51 -22.18 4.55 -8.89
CA LEU A 51 -21.55 5.85 -8.66
C LEU A 51 -20.31 5.74 -7.77
N ILE A 52 -20.31 4.90 -6.74
CA ILE A 52 -19.14 4.73 -5.86
C ILE A 52 -17.94 4.18 -6.64
N THR A 53 -18.16 3.23 -7.54
CA THR A 53 -17.09 2.68 -8.39
C THR A 53 -16.49 3.77 -9.28
N LEU A 54 -17.33 4.60 -9.90
CA LEU A 54 -16.87 5.73 -10.70
C LEU A 54 -16.10 6.75 -9.85
N LEU A 55 -16.62 7.12 -8.68
CA LEU A 55 -15.95 8.05 -7.77
C LEU A 55 -14.60 7.53 -7.29
N LEU A 56 -14.53 6.24 -7.00
CA LEU A 56 -13.29 5.57 -6.63
C LEU A 56 -12.28 5.60 -7.79
N ASN A 57 -12.71 5.31 -9.02
CA ASN A 57 -11.85 5.40 -10.21
C ASN A 57 -11.34 6.83 -10.45
N ILE A 58 -12.19 7.84 -10.25
CA ILE A 58 -11.81 9.25 -10.32
C ILE A 58 -10.81 9.60 -9.21
N LEU A 59 -11.01 9.10 -8.00
CA LEU A 59 -10.09 9.32 -6.88
C LEU A 59 -8.71 8.70 -7.15
N ILE A 60 -8.67 7.45 -7.66
CA ILE A 60 -7.40 6.83 -8.09
C ILE A 60 -6.73 7.69 -9.16
N ALA A 61 -7.49 8.05 -10.19
CA ALA A 61 -6.99 8.83 -11.30
C ALA A 61 -6.41 10.17 -10.83
N PHE A 62 -7.05 10.80 -9.85
CA PHE A 62 -6.56 12.02 -9.24
C PHE A 62 -5.20 11.81 -8.54
N PHE A 63 -5.08 10.79 -7.68
CA PHE A 63 -3.81 10.51 -7.01
C PHE A 63 -2.71 10.07 -7.99
N LEU A 64 -3.07 9.32 -9.03
CA LEU A 64 -2.13 8.95 -10.07
C LEU A 64 -1.66 10.18 -10.87
N ALA A 65 -2.55 11.13 -11.16
CA ALA A 65 -2.20 12.40 -11.79
C ALA A 65 -1.24 13.22 -10.90
N LEU A 66 -1.51 13.33 -9.58
CA LEU A 66 -0.60 13.97 -8.64
C LEU A 66 0.77 13.30 -8.57
N ALA A 67 0.81 11.98 -8.70
CA ALA A 67 2.04 11.21 -8.71
C ALA A 67 2.91 11.49 -9.93
N VAL A 68 2.27 11.68 -11.09
CA VAL A 68 2.92 11.92 -12.37
C VAL A 68 3.25 13.41 -12.56
N GLU A 69 2.56 14.31 -11.86
CA GLU A 69 2.71 15.77 -11.99
C GLU A 69 4.17 16.24 -11.91
N PRO A 70 5.04 15.77 -10.98
CA PRO A 70 6.43 16.21 -10.92
C PRO A 70 7.23 15.86 -12.20
N ALA A 71 6.97 14.69 -12.81
CA ALA A 71 7.62 14.30 -14.06
C ALA A 71 7.15 15.15 -15.25
N VAL A 72 5.85 15.45 -15.30
CA VAL A 72 5.26 16.32 -16.33
C VAL A 72 5.79 17.75 -16.19
N ASP A 73 5.84 18.29 -14.97
CA ASP A 73 6.35 19.63 -14.69
C ASP A 73 7.85 19.75 -15.00
N TRP A 74 8.64 18.72 -14.72
CA TRP A 74 10.05 18.65 -15.08
C TRP A 74 10.27 18.72 -16.61
N MET A 75 9.44 18.04 -17.40
CA MET A 75 9.48 18.12 -18.87
C MET A 75 8.98 19.48 -19.37
N ALA A 76 7.92 20.01 -18.77
CA ALA A 76 7.35 21.29 -19.12
C ALA A 76 8.33 22.44 -18.84
N ALA A 77 9.09 22.38 -17.74
CA ALA A 77 10.16 23.35 -17.42
C ALA A 77 11.28 23.36 -18.46
N ARG A 78 11.44 22.27 -19.25
CA ARG A 78 12.38 22.18 -20.38
C ARG A 78 11.80 22.66 -21.71
N GLY A 79 10.63 23.27 -21.71
CA GLY A 79 9.99 23.82 -22.91
C GLY A 79 9.05 22.85 -23.65
N VAL A 80 8.84 21.63 -23.14
CA VAL A 80 7.90 20.70 -23.74
C VAL A 80 6.47 21.14 -23.40
N ARG A 81 5.57 21.17 -24.39
CA ARG A 81 4.15 21.48 -24.14
C ARG A 81 3.56 20.48 -23.15
N ARG A 82 2.85 20.94 -22.12
CA ARG A 82 2.34 20.11 -21.02
C ARG A 82 1.58 18.88 -21.49
N GLY A 83 0.71 19.01 -22.52
CA GLY A 83 0.00 17.86 -23.09
C GLY A 83 0.94 16.79 -23.66
N VAL A 84 1.99 17.21 -24.39
CA VAL A 84 3.01 16.31 -24.94
C VAL A 84 3.82 15.65 -23.82
N ALA A 85 4.20 16.42 -22.80
CA ALA A 85 4.89 15.90 -21.62
C ALA A 85 4.05 14.82 -20.89
N THR A 86 2.76 15.11 -20.70
CA THR A 86 1.82 14.14 -20.11
C THR A 86 1.72 12.87 -20.95
N SER A 87 1.53 13.02 -22.28
CA SER A 87 1.48 11.88 -23.20
C SER A 87 2.76 11.04 -23.17
N ALA A 88 3.92 11.67 -23.14
CA ALA A 88 5.21 10.98 -23.08
C ALA A 88 5.38 10.17 -21.78
N VAL A 89 5.00 10.76 -20.63
CA VAL A 89 5.07 10.06 -19.34
C VAL A 89 4.09 8.89 -19.29
N PHE A 90 2.85 9.06 -19.74
CA PHE A 90 1.87 7.97 -19.76
C PHE A 90 2.25 6.87 -20.77
N LEU A 91 2.79 7.24 -21.92
CA LEU A 91 3.32 6.26 -22.88
C LEU A 91 4.51 5.49 -22.29
N GLY A 92 5.40 6.17 -21.59
CA GLY A 92 6.52 5.54 -20.88
C GLY A 92 6.05 4.53 -19.84
N ILE A 93 5.04 4.87 -19.03
CA ILE A 93 4.43 3.96 -18.06
C ILE A 93 3.78 2.77 -18.77
N LEU A 94 3.06 3.01 -19.86
CA LEU A 94 2.40 1.96 -20.65
C LEU A 94 3.41 0.99 -21.27
N VAL A 95 4.49 1.50 -21.86
CA VAL A 95 5.56 0.67 -22.44
C VAL A 95 6.28 -0.13 -21.35
N ALA A 96 6.57 0.48 -20.20
CA ALA A 96 7.17 -0.22 -19.07
C ALA A 96 6.26 -1.34 -18.54
N ALA A 97 4.96 -1.07 -18.41
CA ALA A 97 3.99 -2.08 -17.99
C ALA A 97 3.84 -3.21 -19.01
N ALA A 98 3.73 -2.87 -20.31
CA ALA A 98 3.66 -3.86 -21.38
C ALA A 98 4.91 -4.75 -21.42
N GLY A 99 6.10 -4.17 -21.30
CA GLY A 99 7.37 -4.89 -21.21
C GLY A 99 7.41 -5.83 -20.01
N PHE A 100 6.97 -5.35 -18.83
CA PHE A 100 6.87 -6.16 -17.62
C PHE A 100 5.95 -7.38 -17.82
N PHE A 101 4.73 -7.17 -18.31
CA PHE A 101 3.80 -8.28 -18.53
C PHE A 101 4.24 -9.23 -19.65
N ALA A 102 4.91 -8.72 -20.68
CA ALA A 102 5.47 -9.57 -21.75
C ALA A 102 6.60 -10.46 -21.19
N LEU A 103 7.51 -9.92 -20.40
CA LEU A 103 8.59 -10.69 -19.75
C LEU A 103 8.04 -11.73 -18.78
N LEU A 104 7.10 -11.35 -17.91
CA LEU A 104 6.47 -12.30 -16.99
C LEU A 104 5.66 -13.37 -17.73
N GLY A 105 4.90 -12.97 -18.74
CA GLY A 105 4.10 -13.90 -19.55
C GLY A 105 4.97 -14.93 -20.28
N SER A 106 6.07 -14.50 -20.89
CA SER A 106 7.03 -15.42 -21.53
C SER A 106 7.70 -16.36 -20.53
N MET A 107 8.07 -15.84 -19.35
CA MET A 107 8.62 -16.65 -18.25
C MET A 107 7.62 -17.71 -17.79
N LEU A 108 6.39 -17.30 -17.46
CA LEU A 108 5.35 -18.22 -16.99
C LEU A 108 5.02 -19.28 -18.04
N ALA A 109 4.87 -18.88 -19.31
CA ALA A 109 4.62 -19.83 -20.39
C ALA A 109 5.77 -20.85 -20.53
N GLY A 110 7.01 -20.40 -20.48
CA GLY A 110 8.18 -21.27 -20.53
C GLY A 110 8.28 -22.20 -19.31
N GLN A 111 7.96 -21.70 -18.13
CA GLN A 111 8.01 -22.51 -16.90
C GLN A 111 6.90 -23.56 -16.87
N ILE A 112 5.68 -23.18 -17.28
CA ILE A 112 4.55 -24.15 -17.41
C ILE A 112 4.89 -25.22 -18.45
N ALA A 113 5.44 -24.83 -19.61
CA ALA A 113 5.85 -25.80 -20.63
C ALA A 113 6.87 -26.81 -20.09
N LYS A 114 7.93 -26.33 -19.41
CA LYS A 114 8.92 -27.21 -18.76
C LYS A 114 8.28 -28.10 -17.68
N MET A 115 7.42 -27.56 -16.82
CA MET A 115 6.74 -28.35 -15.80
C MET A 115 5.90 -29.48 -16.42
N VAL A 116 5.21 -29.22 -17.53
CA VAL A 116 4.44 -30.25 -18.24
C VAL A 116 5.35 -31.29 -18.86
N GLU A 117 6.46 -30.87 -19.47
CA GLU A 117 7.44 -31.77 -20.10
C GLU A 117 8.18 -32.64 -19.09
N GLU A 118 8.60 -32.05 -17.97
CA GLU A 118 9.38 -32.73 -16.92
C GLU A 118 8.48 -33.40 -15.86
N PHE A 119 7.16 -33.21 -15.90
CA PHE A 119 6.22 -33.78 -14.94
C PHE A 119 6.40 -35.29 -14.71
N PRO A 120 6.64 -36.11 -15.78
CA PRO A 120 6.92 -37.52 -15.59
C PRO A 120 8.16 -37.82 -14.73
N GLN A 121 9.23 -37.00 -14.87
CA GLN A 121 10.47 -37.16 -14.12
C GLN A 121 10.30 -36.74 -12.64
N TYR A 122 9.53 -35.70 -12.37
CA TYR A 122 9.18 -35.29 -11.00
C TYR A 122 8.38 -36.40 -10.29
N LEU A 123 7.41 -37.03 -10.99
CA LEU A 123 6.67 -38.17 -10.47
C LEU A 123 7.60 -39.36 -10.12
N ASP A 124 8.54 -39.69 -11.01
CA ASP A 124 9.51 -40.76 -10.76
C ASP A 124 10.40 -40.44 -9.56
N SER A 125 10.84 -39.22 -9.41
CA SER A 125 11.65 -38.75 -8.29
C SER A 125 10.90 -38.84 -6.96
N VAL A 126 9.64 -38.40 -6.94
CA VAL A 126 8.78 -38.49 -5.73
C VAL A 126 8.47 -39.92 -5.36
N ILE A 127 8.15 -40.76 -6.36
CA ILE A 127 7.86 -42.19 -6.15
C ILE A 127 9.10 -42.92 -5.64
N SER A 128 10.27 -42.70 -6.22
CA SER A 128 11.53 -43.30 -5.80
C SER A 128 11.92 -42.87 -4.38
N TRP A 129 11.79 -41.59 -4.08
CA TRP A 129 12.03 -41.06 -2.74
C TRP A 129 11.05 -41.64 -1.70
N SER A 130 9.75 -41.70 -2.03
CA SER A 130 8.74 -42.30 -1.17
C SER A 130 9.01 -43.76 -0.93
N ASN A 131 9.33 -44.53 -1.98
CA ASN A 131 9.64 -45.95 -1.87
C ASN A 131 10.91 -46.22 -1.05
N SER A 132 11.93 -45.34 -1.19
CA SER A 132 13.19 -45.49 -0.42
C SER A 132 13.05 -45.09 1.03
N THR A 133 12.24 -44.03 1.33
CA THR A 133 12.13 -43.48 2.68
C THR A 133 11.06 -44.19 3.52
N PHE A 134 9.91 -44.50 2.92
CA PHE A 134 8.75 -45.05 3.61
C PHE A 134 8.50 -46.53 3.29
N HIS A 135 9.38 -47.17 2.48
CA HIS A 135 9.24 -48.59 2.04
C HIS A 135 7.89 -48.89 1.37
N THR A 136 7.34 -47.88 0.66
CA THR A 136 6.11 -48.04 -0.11
C THR A 136 6.41 -48.71 -1.45
N HIS A 137 5.44 -49.41 -2.02
CA HIS A 137 5.57 -50.05 -3.34
C HIS A 137 4.72 -49.36 -4.38
N LEU A 138 4.82 -48.01 -4.42
CA LEU A 138 4.07 -47.20 -5.40
C LEU A 138 4.63 -47.40 -6.81
N SER A 139 3.78 -47.78 -7.75
CA SER A 139 4.14 -47.87 -9.16
C SER A 139 3.74 -46.57 -9.91
N ARG A 140 4.58 -46.16 -10.87
CA ARG A 140 4.33 -45.02 -11.72
C ARG A 140 2.96 -45.09 -12.42
N VAL A 141 2.63 -46.26 -12.96
CA VAL A 141 1.39 -46.51 -13.71
C VAL A 141 0.15 -46.33 -12.81
N GLU A 142 0.25 -46.76 -11.56
CA GLU A 142 -0.83 -46.69 -10.60
C GLU A 142 -1.07 -45.23 -10.13
N VAL A 143 -0.01 -44.50 -9.83
CA VAL A 143 -0.07 -43.08 -9.46
C VAL A 143 -0.57 -42.24 -10.62
N GLN A 144 -0.07 -42.48 -11.85
CA GLN A 144 -0.50 -41.77 -13.04
C GLN A 144 -1.97 -42.04 -13.40
N ASN A 145 -2.40 -43.28 -13.32
CA ASN A 145 -3.80 -43.67 -13.57
C ASN A 145 -4.74 -43.08 -12.49
N ASN A 146 -4.34 -43.06 -11.25
CA ASN A 146 -5.13 -42.46 -10.18
C ASN A 146 -5.21 -40.96 -10.28
N LEU A 147 -4.13 -40.27 -10.69
CA LEU A 147 -4.12 -38.82 -10.97
C LEU A 147 -4.96 -38.44 -12.18
N LEU A 148 -4.78 -39.14 -13.31
CA LEU A 148 -5.50 -38.85 -14.56
C LEU A 148 -6.99 -39.22 -14.52
N ARG A 149 -7.36 -40.24 -13.69
CA ARG A 149 -8.73 -40.67 -13.47
C ARG A 149 -9.42 -39.98 -12.30
N SER A 150 -8.71 -39.08 -11.59
CA SER A 150 -9.32 -38.37 -10.48
C SER A 150 -10.41 -37.41 -10.98
N ASP A 151 -11.61 -37.59 -10.47
CA ASP A 151 -12.79 -36.76 -10.79
C ASP A 151 -12.53 -35.27 -10.58
N TRP A 152 -11.64 -34.91 -9.64
CA TRP A 152 -11.28 -33.51 -9.39
C TRP A 152 -10.50 -32.90 -10.55
N LEU A 153 -9.58 -33.65 -11.20
CA LEU A 153 -8.79 -33.15 -12.33
C LEU A 153 -9.67 -32.97 -13.58
N GLN A 154 -10.52 -33.95 -13.87
CA GLN A 154 -11.49 -33.83 -14.96
C GLN A 154 -12.45 -32.68 -14.73
N LYS A 155 -12.97 -32.54 -13.51
CA LYS A 155 -13.83 -31.44 -13.12
C LYS A 155 -13.11 -30.08 -13.21
N TYR A 156 -11.86 -30.01 -12.76
CA TYR A 156 -11.04 -28.81 -12.86
C TYR A 156 -10.76 -28.37 -14.31
N VAL A 157 -10.43 -29.33 -15.18
CA VAL A 157 -10.21 -29.06 -16.62
C VAL A 157 -11.51 -28.61 -17.29
N GLN A 158 -12.64 -29.26 -16.97
CA GLN A 158 -13.95 -28.94 -17.53
C GLN A 158 -14.49 -27.61 -17.02
N ASP A 159 -14.33 -27.33 -15.72
CA ASP A 159 -14.65 -26.02 -15.13
C ASP A 159 -13.73 -24.91 -15.66
N SER A 160 -12.45 -25.20 -15.89
CA SER A 160 -11.52 -24.23 -16.50
C SER A 160 -11.89 -23.88 -17.94
N ALA A 161 -12.33 -24.84 -18.74
CA ALA A 161 -12.80 -24.58 -20.11
C ALA A 161 -14.08 -23.72 -20.13
N ASN A 162 -15.01 -23.97 -19.20
CA ASN A 162 -16.22 -23.17 -19.05
C ASN A 162 -15.94 -21.77 -18.47
N ASN A 163 -14.87 -21.64 -17.68
CA ASN A 163 -14.47 -20.35 -17.08
C ASN A 163 -13.69 -19.44 -18.04
N VAL A 164 -13.21 -19.91 -19.18
CA VAL A 164 -12.45 -19.07 -20.16
C VAL A 164 -13.25 -17.84 -20.57
N LEU A 165 -14.55 -17.99 -20.84
CA LEU A 165 -15.43 -16.87 -21.19
C LEU A 165 -15.61 -15.90 -20.01
N ALA A 166 -15.80 -16.42 -18.80
CA ALA A 166 -15.94 -15.61 -17.59
C ALA A 166 -14.63 -14.87 -17.26
N VAL A 167 -13.50 -15.55 -17.38
CA VAL A 167 -12.16 -14.94 -17.18
C VAL A 167 -11.90 -13.88 -18.25
N SER A 168 -12.25 -14.14 -19.51
CA SER A 168 -12.10 -13.17 -20.59
C SER A 168 -12.95 -11.91 -20.35
N ALA A 169 -14.19 -12.05 -19.90
CA ALA A 169 -15.06 -10.94 -19.56
C ALA A 169 -14.51 -10.14 -18.33
N GLN A 170 -13.96 -10.82 -17.35
CA GLN A 170 -13.34 -10.19 -16.17
C GLN A 170 -12.06 -9.42 -16.55
N VAL A 171 -11.23 -9.99 -17.42
CA VAL A 171 -10.02 -9.33 -17.96
C VAL A 171 -10.40 -8.10 -18.74
N LEU A 172 -11.41 -8.20 -19.63
CA LEU A 172 -11.92 -7.07 -20.42
C LEU A 172 -12.49 -5.96 -19.53
N GLY A 173 -13.26 -6.31 -18.49
CA GLY A 173 -13.76 -5.36 -17.50
C GLY A 173 -12.65 -4.66 -16.72
N SER A 174 -11.63 -5.41 -16.32
CA SER A 174 -10.45 -4.85 -15.63
C SER A 174 -9.65 -3.93 -16.54
N LEU A 175 -9.50 -4.28 -17.83
CA LEU A 175 -8.85 -3.44 -18.81
C LEU A 175 -9.62 -2.15 -19.07
N PHE A 176 -10.95 -2.21 -19.15
CA PHE A 176 -11.79 -1.02 -19.26
C PHE A 176 -11.68 -0.10 -18.04
N ASN A 177 -11.67 -0.65 -16.83
CA ASN A 177 -11.44 0.12 -15.60
C ASN A 177 -10.06 0.80 -15.60
N LEU A 178 -9.02 0.04 -15.96
CA LEU A 178 -7.66 0.57 -16.06
C LEU A 178 -7.56 1.70 -17.08
N LEU A 179 -8.17 1.52 -18.25
CA LEU A 179 -8.22 2.53 -19.31
C LEU A 179 -8.97 3.79 -18.83
N SER A 180 -10.08 3.62 -18.13
CA SER A 180 -10.85 4.73 -17.57
C SER A 180 -10.03 5.51 -16.54
N VAL A 181 -9.35 4.84 -15.61
CA VAL A 181 -8.46 5.47 -14.65
C VAL A 181 -7.31 6.20 -15.35
N ALA A 182 -6.67 5.55 -16.34
CA ALA A 182 -5.59 6.17 -17.10
C ALA A 182 -6.04 7.41 -17.85
N LEU A 183 -7.22 7.38 -18.47
CA LEU A 183 -7.80 8.50 -19.20
C LEU A 183 -8.13 9.68 -18.28
N PHE A 184 -8.81 9.44 -17.17
CA PHE A 184 -9.06 10.49 -16.17
C PHE A 184 -7.77 11.06 -15.60
N SER A 185 -6.79 10.20 -15.28
CA SER A 185 -5.50 10.63 -14.78
C SER A 185 -4.74 11.49 -15.81
N PHE A 186 -4.78 11.09 -17.07
CA PHE A 186 -4.21 11.87 -18.16
C PHE A 186 -4.82 13.27 -18.23
N TYR A 187 -6.16 13.38 -18.19
CA TYR A 187 -6.84 14.70 -18.21
C TYR A 187 -6.51 15.53 -16.98
N PHE A 188 -6.49 14.93 -15.79
CA PHE A 188 -6.12 15.66 -14.57
C PHE A 188 -4.67 16.16 -14.59
N ALA A 189 -3.74 15.38 -15.12
CA ALA A 189 -2.33 15.78 -15.23
C ALA A 189 -2.12 16.83 -16.34
N ALA A 190 -2.75 16.65 -17.51
CA ALA A 190 -2.64 17.56 -18.64
C ALA A 190 -3.26 18.93 -18.33
N ASP A 191 -4.46 18.93 -17.76
CA ASP A 191 -5.23 20.14 -17.45
C ASP A 191 -5.12 20.59 -15.97
N GLY A 192 -4.14 20.09 -15.23
CA GLY A 192 -3.93 20.41 -13.81
C GLY A 192 -4.00 21.91 -13.46
N PRO A 193 -3.34 22.81 -14.21
CA PRO A 193 -3.47 24.26 -13.97
C PRO A 193 -4.88 24.80 -14.17
N ARG A 194 -5.63 24.26 -15.14
CA ARG A 194 -7.03 24.65 -15.37
C ARG A 194 -7.93 24.15 -14.25
N LEU A 195 -7.71 22.93 -13.77
CA LEU A 195 -8.45 22.35 -12.66
C LEU A 195 -8.23 23.16 -11.37
N ARG A 196 -6.98 23.51 -11.05
CA ARG A 196 -6.66 24.39 -9.91
C ARG A 196 -7.35 25.74 -10.02
N ARG A 197 -7.37 26.34 -11.21
CA ARG A 197 -8.06 27.61 -11.45
C ARG A 197 -9.57 27.48 -11.27
N ALA A 198 -10.17 26.40 -11.78
CA ALA A 198 -11.60 26.13 -11.62
C ALA A 198 -11.99 25.95 -10.15
N LEU A 199 -11.18 25.19 -9.38
CA LEU A 199 -11.37 25.03 -7.93
C LEU A 199 -11.28 26.36 -7.19
N CYS A 200 -10.27 27.18 -7.49
CA CYS A 200 -10.09 28.48 -6.87
C CYS A 200 -11.20 29.48 -7.23
N SER A 201 -11.78 29.41 -8.44
CA SER A 201 -12.82 30.35 -8.88
C SER A 201 -14.13 30.24 -8.07
N VAL A 202 -14.38 29.11 -7.45
CA VAL A 202 -15.60 28.87 -6.62
C VAL A 202 -15.37 29.25 -5.15
N LEU A 203 -14.12 29.57 -4.76
CA LEU A 203 -13.74 29.81 -3.37
C LEU A 203 -13.43 31.29 -3.12
N PRO A 204 -13.75 31.80 -1.91
CA PRO A 204 -13.33 33.12 -1.48
C PRO A 204 -11.79 33.25 -1.48
N PRO A 205 -11.20 34.41 -1.77
CA PRO A 205 -9.75 34.62 -1.88
C PRO A 205 -8.94 34.06 -0.69
N ARG A 206 -9.48 34.20 0.52
CA ARG A 206 -8.83 33.67 1.75
C ARG A 206 -8.65 32.16 1.74
N ARG A 207 -9.61 31.40 1.18
CA ARG A 207 -9.56 29.95 1.10
C ARG A 207 -8.78 29.42 -0.10
N GLN A 208 -8.59 30.24 -1.13
CA GLN A 208 -7.81 29.83 -2.32
C GLN A 208 -6.37 29.47 -1.95
N ALA A 209 -5.72 30.26 -1.10
CA ALA A 209 -4.36 29.99 -0.64
C ALA A 209 -4.25 28.66 0.14
N GLU A 210 -5.26 28.35 0.96
CA GLU A 210 -5.32 27.10 1.73
C GLU A 210 -5.46 25.89 0.80
N VAL A 211 -6.33 25.97 -0.20
CA VAL A 211 -6.55 24.88 -1.17
C VAL A 211 -5.32 24.68 -2.05
N LEU A 212 -4.66 25.74 -2.51
CA LEU A 212 -3.42 25.63 -3.29
C LEU A 212 -2.31 24.99 -2.45
N ARG A 213 -2.17 25.37 -1.19
CA ARG A 213 -1.22 24.75 -0.26
C ARG A 213 -1.53 23.28 -0.02
N ALA A 214 -2.80 22.90 0.14
CA ALA A 214 -3.22 21.51 0.25
C ALA A 214 -2.88 20.71 -1.01
N TRP A 215 -3.05 21.31 -2.19
CA TRP A 215 -2.66 20.71 -3.46
C TRP A 215 -1.14 20.46 -3.53
N GLU A 216 -0.34 21.46 -3.21
CA GLU A 216 1.13 21.32 -3.18
C GLU A 216 1.58 20.20 -2.22
N ILE A 217 0.96 20.12 -1.04
CA ILE A 217 1.22 19.03 -0.08
C ILE A 217 0.83 17.68 -0.68
N ALA A 218 -0.33 17.60 -1.34
CA ALA A 218 -0.79 16.36 -1.97
C ALA A 218 0.16 15.90 -3.08
N VAL A 219 0.59 16.81 -3.96
CA VAL A 219 1.58 16.52 -5.02
C VAL A 219 2.91 16.07 -4.41
N ALA A 220 3.43 16.81 -3.43
CA ALA A 220 4.71 16.50 -2.81
C ALA A 220 4.68 15.15 -2.08
N LYS A 221 3.61 14.85 -1.33
CA LYS A 221 3.47 13.58 -0.61
C LYS A 221 3.25 12.40 -1.55
N THR A 222 2.37 12.54 -2.54
CA THR A 222 2.06 11.48 -3.50
C THR A 222 3.23 11.20 -4.44
N GLY A 223 3.77 12.24 -5.08
CA GLY A 223 4.91 12.12 -5.99
C GLY A 223 6.16 11.62 -5.28
N GLY A 224 6.47 12.18 -4.10
CA GLY A 224 7.60 11.75 -3.28
C GLY A 224 7.50 10.29 -2.86
N TYR A 225 6.31 9.83 -2.46
CA TYR A 225 6.07 8.43 -2.11
C TYR A 225 6.30 7.49 -3.30
N LEU A 226 5.67 7.78 -4.46
CA LEU A 226 5.81 6.94 -5.65
C LEU A 226 7.25 6.91 -6.17
N TYR A 227 7.94 8.06 -6.17
CA TYR A 227 9.35 8.12 -6.51
C TYR A 227 10.20 7.23 -5.59
N SER A 228 9.96 7.31 -4.27
CA SER A 228 10.66 6.49 -3.28
C SER A 228 10.40 5.00 -3.52
N ARG A 229 9.14 4.62 -3.79
CA ARG A 229 8.77 3.23 -4.11
C ARG A 229 9.38 2.75 -5.42
N GLY A 230 9.36 3.58 -6.47
CA GLY A 230 10.00 3.26 -7.74
C GLY A 230 11.51 3.03 -7.60
N LEU A 231 12.19 3.87 -6.82
CA LEU A 231 13.62 3.71 -6.54
C LEU A 231 13.90 2.42 -5.75
N MET A 232 13.10 2.13 -4.74
CA MET A 232 13.22 0.89 -3.97
C MET A 232 12.92 -0.34 -4.83
N ALA A 233 11.91 -0.27 -5.71
CA ALA A 233 11.61 -1.32 -6.68
C ALA A 233 12.80 -1.59 -7.61
N LEU A 234 13.44 -0.54 -8.10
CA LEU A 234 14.62 -0.66 -8.97
C LEU A 234 15.80 -1.31 -8.23
N ILE A 235 16.12 -0.84 -7.02
CA ILE A 235 17.21 -1.39 -6.22
C ILE A 235 16.94 -2.86 -5.88
N SER A 236 15.72 -3.18 -5.44
CA SER A 236 15.31 -4.56 -5.13
C SER A 236 15.37 -5.44 -6.37
N GLY A 237 14.82 -4.98 -7.47
CA GLY A 237 14.81 -5.72 -8.73
C GLY A 237 16.23 -6.04 -9.24
N VAL A 238 17.12 -5.05 -9.25
CA VAL A 238 18.51 -5.23 -9.66
C VAL A 238 19.27 -6.17 -8.72
N ALA A 239 19.08 -6.01 -7.40
CA ALA A 239 19.76 -6.85 -6.41
C ALA A 239 19.37 -8.33 -6.55
N HIS A 240 18.06 -8.61 -6.70
CA HIS A 240 17.58 -9.98 -6.91
C HIS A 240 17.96 -10.53 -8.29
N TYR A 241 17.88 -9.71 -9.34
CA TYR A 241 18.35 -10.09 -10.67
C TYR A 241 19.82 -10.55 -10.64
N VAL A 242 20.72 -9.74 -10.05
CA VAL A 242 22.15 -10.07 -9.98
C VAL A 242 22.39 -11.37 -9.22
N LEU A 243 21.72 -11.60 -8.11
CA LEU A 243 21.84 -12.86 -7.38
C LEU A 243 21.37 -14.06 -8.22
N LEU A 244 20.20 -13.97 -8.83
CA LEU A 244 19.62 -15.04 -9.63
C LEU A 244 20.46 -15.36 -10.87
N GLU A 245 21.06 -14.34 -11.49
CA GLU A 245 21.98 -14.48 -12.61
C GLU A 245 23.27 -15.21 -12.20
N ILE A 246 23.86 -14.84 -11.05
CA ILE A 246 25.07 -15.48 -10.49
C ILE A 246 24.80 -16.96 -10.18
N LEU A 247 23.61 -17.29 -9.69
CA LEU A 247 23.21 -18.67 -9.41
C LEU A 247 22.81 -19.46 -10.66
N GLY A 248 22.70 -18.80 -11.82
CA GLY A 248 22.24 -19.45 -13.05
C GLY A 248 20.76 -19.86 -13.03
N VAL A 249 19.95 -19.17 -12.22
CA VAL A 249 18.50 -19.42 -12.17
C VAL A 249 17.84 -18.91 -13.45
N PRO A 250 17.04 -19.73 -14.15
CA PRO A 250 16.40 -19.31 -15.38
C PRO A 250 15.46 -18.12 -15.15
N TYR A 251 15.32 -17.28 -16.19
CA TYR A 251 14.46 -16.10 -16.16
C TYR A 251 14.82 -15.04 -15.11
N ALA A 252 16.10 -14.96 -14.71
CA ALA A 252 16.60 -14.03 -13.71
C ALA A 252 16.13 -12.56 -13.90
N PRO A 253 16.11 -11.97 -15.13
CA PRO A 253 15.59 -10.62 -15.33
C PRO A 253 14.11 -10.48 -14.99
N ALA A 254 13.28 -11.43 -15.39
CA ALA A 254 11.84 -11.41 -15.12
C ALA A 254 11.55 -11.58 -13.62
N LEU A 255 12.27 -12.49 -12.95
CA LEU A 255 12.15 -12.73 -11.51
C LEU A 255 12.63 -11.56 -10.69
N GLY A 256 13.75 -10.94 -11.07
CA GLY A 256 14.25 -9.73 -10.41
C GLY A 256 13.24 -8.58 -10.53
N MET A 257 12.70 -8.35 -11.74
CA MET A 257 11.67 -7.35 -11.97
C MET A 257 10.38 -7.65 -11.20
N TRP A 258 9.97 -8.92 -11.12
CA TRP A 258 8.85 -9.37 -10.30
C TRP A 258 9.04 -9.02 -8.82
N VAL A 259 10.18 -9.41 -8.23
CA VAL A 259 10.46 -9.11 -6.82
C VAL A 259 10.52 -7.61 -6.60
N GLY A 260 11.23 -6.88 -7.45
CA GLY A 260 11.35 -5.44 -7.34
C GLY A 260 10.01 -4.73 -7.32
N LEU A 261 9.10 -5.10 -8.25
CA LEU A 261 7.82 -4.43 -8.38
C LEU A 261 6.82 -4.89 -7.32
N VAL A 262 6.64 -6.21 -7.16
CA VAL A 262 5.61 -6.79 -6.29
C VAL A 262 5.90 -6.52 -4.82
N SER A 263 7.17 -6.50 -4.41
CA SER A 263 7.56 -6.18 -3.04
C SER A 263 7.08 -4.81 -2.55
N GLN A 264 6.87 -3.86 -3.46
CA GLN A 264 6.49 -2.50 -3.09
C GLN A 264 5.00 -2.32 -2.78
N PHE A 265 4.16 -3.30 -3.12
CA PHE A 265 2.72 -3.23 -2.82
C PHE A 265 2.41 -3.48 -1.35
N ILE A 266 3.19 -4.34 -0.68
CA ILE A 266 2.91 -4.74 0.71
C ILE A 266 4.06 -4.27 1.61
N PRO A 267 3.80 -3.30 2.52
CA PRO A 267 4.83 -2.82 3.44
C PRO A 267 5.37 -3.95 4.33
N THR A 268 6.65 -3.93 4.62
CA THR A 268 7.39 -4.80 5.56
C THR A 268 7.53 -6.27 5.19
N ILE A 269 6.55 -6.89 4.52
CA ILE A 269 6.57 -8.32 4.16
C ILE A 269 6.59 -8.56 2.65
N GLY A 270 6.55 -7.48 1.85
CA GLY A 270 6.42 -7.57 0.39
C GLY A 270 7.51 -8.40 -0.26
N THR A 271 8.78 -8.21 0.13
CA THR A 271 9.92 -8.95 -0.44
C THR A 271 9.87 -10.43 -0.10
N TYR A 272 9.38 -10.82 1.09
CA TYR A 272 9.20 -12.23 1.43
C TYR A 272 8.16 -12.91 0.53
N LEU A 273 7.01 -12.24 0.31
CA LEU A 273 5.95 -12.77 -0.54
C LEU A 273 6.36 -12.81 -2.01
N ALA A 274 6.99 -11.74 -2.50
CA ALA A 274 7.49 -11.67 -3.87
C ALA A 274 8.63 -12.66 -4.11
N GLY A 275 9.48 -12.90 -3.10
CA GLY A 275 10.58 -13.84 -3.13
C GLY A 275 10.18 -15.31 -3.20
N ALA A 276 8.93 -15.65 -2.87
CA ALA A 276 8.45 -17.03 -2.94
C ALA A 276 8.57 -17.61 -4.36
N LEU A 277 8.25 -16.84 -5.39
CA LEU A 277 8.35 -17.29 -6.78
C LEU A 277 9.78 -17.62 -7.22
N PRO A 278 10.79 -16.74 -7.05
CA PRO A 278 12.18 -17.09 -7.37
C PRO A 278 12.72 -18.24 -6.51
N ILE A 279 12.31 -18.38 -5.25
CA ILE A 279 12.70 -19.51 -4.41
C ILE A 279 12.18 -20.82 -5.01
N LEU A 280 10.92 -20.88 -5.42
CA LEU A 280 10.33 -22.05 -6.06
C LEU A 280 11.04 -22.40 -7.37
N ILE A 281 11.35 -21.42 -8.20
CA ILE A 281 12.05 -21.65 -9.48
C ILE A 281 13.50 -22.07 -9.22
N ALA A 282 14.20 -21.47 -8.27
CA ALA A 282 15.54 -21.89 -7.88
C ALA A 282 15.55 -23.33 -7.37
N PHE A 283 14.53 -23.75 -6.63
CA PHE A 283 14.37 -25.12 -6.14
C PHE A 283 14.27 -26.14 -7.27
N THR A 284 13.65 -25.79 -8.40
CA THR A 284 13.56 -26.70 -9.57
C THR A 284 14.91 -26.90 -10.27
N VAL A 285 15.87 -25.98 -10.06
CA VAL A 285 17.21 -26.09 -10.62
C VAL A 285 18.13 -26.87 -9.68
N ASP A 286 18.22 -26.42 -8.44
CA ASP A 286 18.97 -27.08 -7.36
C ASP A 286 18.38 -26.66 -6.00
N PRO A 287 18.08 -27.62 -5.08
CA PRO A 287 17.59 -27.31 -3.75
C PRO A 287 18.47 -26.32 -2.96
N TRP A 288 19.80 -26.36 -3.15
CA TRP A 288 20.72 -25.43 -2.52
C TRP A 288 20.59 -23.99 -3.04
N TYR A 289 20.23 -23.82 -4.30
CA TYR A 289 19.97 -22.49 -4.86
C TYR A 289 18.75 -21.86 -4.20
N ALA A 290 17.72 -22.63 -3.90
CA ALA A 290 16.57 -22.15 -3.14
C ALA A 290 16.96 -21.67 -1.73
N VAL A 291 17.89 -22.36 -1.05
CA VAL A 291 18.41 -21.93 0.26
C VAL A 291 19.16 -20.60 0.15
N TRP A 292 20.01 -20.42 -0.88
CA TRP A 292 20.73 -19.17 -1.11
C TRP A 292 19.78 -18.02 -1.43
N VAL A 293 18.80 -18.23 -2.30
CA VAL A 293 17.79 -17.22 -2.65
C VAL A 293 16.95 -16.84 -1.42
N PHE A 294 16.52 -17.81 -0.62
CA PHE A 294 15.79 -17.57 0.63
C PHE A 294 16.63 -16.75 1.62
N GLY A 295 17.89 -17.15 1.85
CA GLY A 295 18.81 -16.41 2.72
C GLY A 295 19.01 -14.97 2.27
N PHE A 296 19.18 -14.77 0.95
CA PHE A 296 19.30 -13.43 0.39
C PHE A 296 18.02 -12.60 0.56
N VAL A 297 16.84 -13.16 0.30
CA VAL A 297 15.54 -12.49 0.51
C VAL A 297 15.42 -12.00 1.96
N VAL A 298 15.80 -12.84 2.94
CA VAL A 298 15.77 -12.49 4.36
C VAL A 298 16.74 -11.34 4.67
N ILE A 299 17.98 -11.46 4.21
CA ILE A 299 19.03 -10.43 4.44
C ILE A 299 18.66 -9.13 3.75
N TYR A 300 18.23 -9.19 2.49
CA TYR A 300 17.82 -8.02 1.72
C TYR A 300 16.62 -7.31 2.36
N GLN A 301 15.62 -8.03 2.87
CA GLN A 301 14.49 -7.44 3.57
C GLN A 301 14.93 -6.68 4.83
N GLN A 302 15.91 -7.19 5.59
CA GLN A 302 16.46 -6.46 6.73
C GLN A 302 17.24 -5.22 6.28
N PHE A 303 18.03 -5.35 5.23
CA PHE A 303 18.73 -4.21 4.63
C PHE A 303 17.76 -3.14 4.13
N GLU A 304 16.67 -3.54 3.46
CA GLU A 304 15.60 -2.64 3.01
C GLU A 304 14.96 -1.92 4.20
N ASN A 305 14.53 -2.65 5.22
CA ASN A 305 13.81 -2.09 6.38
C ASN A 305 14.67 -1.16 7.24
N TYR A 306 15.94 -1.51 7.48
CA TYR A 306 16.79 -0.77 8.41
C TYR A 306 17.68 0.27 7.74
N LEU A 307 18.00 0.12 6.46
CA LEU A 307 18.96 0.99 5.78
C LEU A 307 18.32 1.81 4.65
N LEU A 308 17.62 1.17 3.72
CA LEU A 308 17.06 1.84 2.54
C LEU A 308 15.81 2.65 2.90
N GLN A 309 14.84 2.04 3.58
CA GLN A 309 13.57 2.67 3.89
C GLN A 309 13.74 3.95 4.72
N PRO A 310 14.56 4.02 5.80
CA PRO A 310 14.76 5.26 6.53
C PRO A 310 15.43 6.35 5.70
N ARG A 311 16.33 5.99 4.78
CA ARG A 311 17.05 6.97 3.95
C ARG A 311 16.22 7.51 2.80
N ILE A 312 15.43 6.66 2.16
CA ILE A 312 14.67 7.01 0.97
C ILE A 312 13.29 7.58 1.32
N THR A 313 12.60 6.99 2.30
CA THR A 313 11.19 7.30 2.60
C THR A 313 11.01 8.32 3.73
N ALA A 314 11.99 8.51 4.61
CA ALA A 314 11.88 9.36 5.81
C ALA A 314 11.48 10.81 5.54
N LYS A 315 11.77 11.34 4.35
CA LYS A 315 11.43 12.72 3.95
C LYS A 315 10.04 12.84 3.29
N THR A 316 9.46 11.73 2.88
CA THR A 316 8.26 11.75 2.02
C THR A 316 6.97 11.47 2.78
N VAL A 317 6.98 10.51 3.72
CA VAL A 317 5.77 10.07 4.41
C VAL A 317 6.06 9.79 5.87
N ASP A 318 5.48 10.59 6.77
CA ASP A 318 5.56 10.41 8.23
C ASP A 318 4.21 9.87 8.73
N ILE A 319 3.97 8.58 8.52
CA ILE A 319 2.75 7.88 8.95
C ILE A 319 3.14 6.75 9.92
N HIS A 320 2.35 6.60 10.97
CA HIS A 320 2.52 5.46 11.89
C HIS A 320 2.34 4.13 11.15
N PRO A 321 3.21 3.11 11.34
CA PRO A 321 3.15 1.85 10.60
C PRO A 321 1.80 1.15 10.63
N ALA A 322 1.09 1.18 11.76
CA ALA A 322 -0.24 0.59 11.89
C ALA A 322 -1.29 1.31 11.01
N VAL A 323 -1.18 2.65 10.87
CA VAL A 323 -2.07 3.43 10.01
C VAL A 323 -1.76 3.13 8.53
N ALA A 324 -0.46 3.04 8.18
CA ALA A 324 -0.04 2.65 6.84
C ALA A 324 -0.57 1.26 6.47
N PHE A 325 -0.42 0.27 7.35
CA PHE A 325 -0.93 -1.09 7.12
C PHE A 325 -2.46 -1.10 7.00
N GLY A 326 -3.17 -0.46 7.93
CA GLY A 326 -4.64 -0.36 7.89
C GLY A 326 -5.15 0.32 6.61
N SER A 327 -4.47 1.38 6.14
CA SER A 327 -4.83 2.04 4.90
C SER A 327 -4.61 1.16 3.67
N VAL A 328 -3.55 0.36 3.64
CA VAL A 328 -3.29 -0.60 2.55
C VAL A 328 -4.36 -1.70 2.53
N VAL A 329 -4.74 -2.25 3.69
CA VAL A 329 -5.82 -3.25 3.78
C VAL A 329 -7.13 -2.65 3.28
N ALA A 330 -7.49 -1.44 3.73
CA ALA A 330 -8.70 -0.76 3.29
C ALA A 330 -8.65 -0.44 1.78
N GLY A 331 -7.53 0.07 1.28
CA GLY A 331 -7.34 0.36 -0.14
C GLY A 331 -7.45 -0.89 -1.00
N THR A 332 -6.85 -2.00 -0.56
CA THR A 332 -6.94 -3.30 -1.24
C THR A 332 -8.37 -3.81 -1.30
N ALA A 333 -9.11 -3.71 -0.20
CA ALA A 333 -10.51 -4.14 -0.13
C ALA A 333 -11.43 -3.32 -1.05
N LEU A 334 -11.15 -2.02 -1.21
CA LEU A 334 -11.95 -1.12 -2.06
C LEU A 334 -11.62 -1.27 -3.54
N MET A 335 -10.36 -1.46 -3.91
CA MET A 335 -9.87 -1.23 -5.28
C MET A 335 -8.72 -2.18 -5.68
N GLY A 336 -8.52 -3.27 -4.97
CA GLY A 336 -7.46 -4.24 -5.27
C GLY A 336 -6.05 -3.66 -5.18
N ALA A 337 -5.13 -4.15 -6.02
CA ALA A 337 -3.72 -3.77 -5.99
C ALA A 337 -3.47 -2.26 -6.21
N VAL A 338 -4.27 -1.61 -7.06
CA VAL A 338 -4.15 -0.17 -7.32
C VAL A 338 -4.53 0.64 -6.08
N GLY A 339 -5.58 0.21 -5.37
CA GLY A 339 -5.98 0.81 -4.09
C GLY A 339 -4.89 0.68 -3.02
N ALA A 340 -4.22 -0.48 -2.94
CA ALA A 340 -3.09 -0.70 -2.03
C ALA A 340 -1.95 0.30 -2.28
N LEU A 341 -1.59 0.52 -3.55
CA LEU A 341 -0.50 1.42 -3.94
C LEU A 341 -0.80 2.88 -3.57
N ILE A 342 -2.06 3.31 -3.74
CA ILE A 342 -2.47 4.70 -3.52
C ILE A 342 -2.86 4.97 -2.06
N ALA A 343 -3.18 3.94 -1.28
CA ALA A 343 -3.68 4.07 0.08
C ALA A 343 -2.74 4.89 0.99
N ILE A 344 -1.44 4.64 0.94
CA ILE A 344 -0.46 5.33 1.77
C ILE A 344 -0.36 6.83 1.43
N PRO A 345 -0.16 7.24 0.15
CA PRO A 345 -0.14 8.66 -0.18
C PRO A 345 -1.48 9.36 0.06
N ALA A 346 -2.61 8.69 -0.16
CA ALA A 346 -3.91 9.23 0.16
C ALA A 346 -4.07 9.51 1.66
N THR A 347 -3.67 8.56 2.50
CA THR A 347 -3.67 8.70 3.96
C THR A 347 -2.70 9.78 4.42
N ALA A 348 -1.49 9.86 3.83
CA ALA A 348 -0.52 10.92 4.13
C ALA A 348 -1.07 12.31 3.83
N THR A 349 -1.71 12.45 2.67
CA THR A 349 -2.35 13.70 2.25
C THR A 349 -3.49 14.08 3.19
N LEU A 350 -4.36 13.11 3.52
CA LEU A 350 -5.46 13.30 4.47
C LEU A 350 -4.94 13.71 5.85
N GLN A 351 -3.92 13.02 6.37
CA GLN A 351 -3.30 13.33 7.66
C GLN A 351 -2.66 14.73 7.66
N ALA A 352 -1.97 15.11 6.59
CA ALA A 352 -1.38 16.43 6.45
C ALA A 352 -2.46 17.53 6.40
N PHE A 353 -3.55 17.29 5.67
CA PHE A 353 -4.70 18.17 5.60
C PHE A 353 -5.37 18.32 6.96
N LEU A 354 -5.71 17.22 7.64
CA LEU A 354 -6.29 17.25 8.99
C LEU A 354 -5.35 17.95 9.97
N GLY A 355 -4.04 17.71 9.89
CA GLY A 355 -3.03 18.35 10.74
C GLY A 355 -2.93 19.86 10.55
N ALA A 356 -3.27 20.38 9.36
CA ALA A 356 -3.32 21.81 9.09
C ALA A 356 -4.56 22.50 9.71
N TYR A 357 -5.66 21.77 9.85
CA TYR A 357 -6.92 22.29 10.42
C TYR A 357 -7.10 22.00 11.91
N VAL A 358 -6.49 20.94 12.45
CA VAL A 358 -6.59 20.57 13.86
C VAL A 358 -5.52 21.34 14.65
N LYS A 359 -5.95 22.31 15.48
CA LYS A 359 -5.08 22.93 16.47
C LYS A 359 -4.54 21.87 17.42
N ARG A 360 -3.24 21.59 17.37
CA ARG A 360 -2.58 20.73 18.34
C ARG A 360 -2.31 21.58 19.59
N TYR A 361 -2.91 21.19 20.71
CA TYR A 361 -2.60 21.73 22.02
C TYR A 361 -1.33 21.06 22.56
N GLU A 362 -0.57 21.81 23.36
CA GLU A 362 0.55 21.23 24.09
C GLU A 362 0.02 20.12 25.04
N VAL A 363 0.65 18.96 24.96
CA VAL A 363 0.26 17.84 25.80
C VAL A 363 0.77 18.10 27.21
N THR A 364 -0.14 18.06 28.21
CA THR A 364 0.20 18.19 29.61
C THR A 364 1.28 17.20 29.99
N ASP A 365 2.27 17.65 30.79
CA ASP A 365 3.38 16.81 31.22
C ASP A 365 2.93 15.84 32.34
N ASP A 366 2.02 14.92 31.99
CA ASP A 366 1.47 13.89 32.88
C ASP A 366 2.29 12.59 32.70
N PRO A 367 2.68 11.94 33.81
CA PRO A 367 3.41 10.66 33.78
C PRO A 367 2.69 9.54 33.00
N ARG A 368 1.39 9.63 32.82
CA ARG A 368 0.57 8.68 32.02
C ARG A 368 0.75 8.85 30.52
N VAL A 369 1.11 10.04 30.07
CA VAL A 369 1.37 10.36 28.66
C VAL A 369 2.80 9.98 28.26
N HIS A 370 3.75 10.12 29.19
CA HIS A 370 5.15 9.77 28.99
C HIS A 370 5.44 8.38 29.56
N GLY A 371 5.51 7.37 28.69
CA GLY A 371 5.81 5.99 29.11
C GLY A 371 7.06 5.89 30.00
N ARG A 372 7.10 4.89 30.90
CA ARG A 372 8.12 4.65 31.94
C ARG A 372 9.59 4.83 31.51
N GLY A 373 9.92 4.67 30.23
CA GLY A 373 11.29 4.79 29.71
C GLY A 373 11.86 6.22 29.71
N ARG A 374 11.03 7.25 29.61
CA ARG A 374 11.47 8.66 29.58
C ARG A 374 11.77 9.17 30.99
N ARG A 375 11.05 8.66 31.98
CA ARG A 375 11.26 9.00 33.42
C ARG A 375 12.63 8.55 33.91
N MET A 376 13.13 7.38 33.44
CA MET A 376 14.46 6.91 33.83
C MET A 376 15.60 7.70 33.15
N ARG A 377 15.40 8.17 31.92
CA ARG A 377 16.41 9.01 31.24
C ARG A 377 16.48 10.41 31.84
N GLY A 378 15.34 11.03 32.15
CA GLY A 378 15.29 12.34 32.84
C GLY A 378 15.87 12.29 34.23
N ALA A 379 15.53 11.27 35.02
CA ALA A 379 16.07 11.06 36.35
C ALA A 379 17.60 10.80 36.36
N ARG A 380 18.10 10.04 35.37
CA ARG A 380 19.56 9.81 35.19
C ARG A 380 20.29 11.07 34.73
N ALA A 381 19.68 11.89 33.87
CA ALA A 381 20.24 13.16 33.43
C ALA A 381 20.32 14.16 34.61
N LEU A 382 19.24 14.30 35.38
CA LEU A 382 19.21 15.15 36.60
C LEU A 382 20.18 14.66 37.68
N ALA A 383 20.30 13.33 37.87
CA ALA A 383 21.26 12.76 38.80
C ALA A 383 22.72 13.01 38.36
N ARG A 384 22.98 13.05 37.06
CA ARG A 384 24.30 13.36 36.52
C ARG A 384 24.64 14.85 36.68
N VAL A 385 23.69 15.75 36.38
CA VAL A 385 23.85 17.21 36.61
C VAL A 385 24.03 17.51 38.10
N ARG A 386 23.29 16.82 38.99
CA ARG A 386 23.43 17.02 40.45
C ARG A 386 24.77 16.52 40.96
N ARG A 387 25.37 15.46 40.40
CA ARG A 387 26.74 15.02 40.74
C ARG A 387 27.78 16.03 40.28
N THR A 388 27.69 16.55 39.04
CA THR A 388 28.63 17.57 38.56
C THR A 388 28.54 18.87 39.34
N LEU A 389 27.37 19.26 39.85
CA LEU A 389 27.23 20.43 40.74
C LEU A 389 27.76 20.19 42.19
N HIS A 390 27.79 18.92 42.63
CA HIS A 390 28.32 18.58 43.96
C HIS A 390 29.85 18.38 43.96
N ASP A 391 30.42 18.11 42.78
CA ASP A 391 31.85 17.96 42.56
C ASP A 391 32.57 19.30 42.23
N VAL A 392 31.82 20.42 42.22
CA VAL A 392 32.44 21.76 42.15
C VAL A 392 32.94 22.11 43.52
N PRO A 393 34.29 22.23 43.75
CA PRO A 393 34.81 22.62 45.04
C PRO A 393 34.29 24.02 45.45
N PRO A 394 34.01 24.27 46.73
CA PRO A 394 33.54 25.57 47.16
C PRO A 394 34.54 26.63 46.71
N GLN A 395 34.08 27.59 45.95
CA GLN A 395 34.90 28.74 45.57
C GLN A 395 35.24 29.47 46.86
N ALA A 396 36.56 29.71 47.11
CA ALA A 396 37.04 30.49 48.20
C ALA A 396 36.34 31.87 48.26
N PRO A 397 36.00 32.37 49.45
CA PRO A 397 35.32 33.66 49.59
C PRO A 397 36.09 34.76 48.87
N LEU A 398 35.39 35.67 48.23
CA LEU A 398 35.96 36.77 47.42
C LEU A 398 36.84 37.72 48.21
N GLU A 399 36.87 37.66 49.58
CA GLU A 399 37.69 38.48 50.43
C GLU A 399 39.21 38.18 50.37
N ASP A 400 39.62 36.97 50.01
CA ASP A 400 41.05 36.60 49.87
C ASP A 400 41.67 36.98 48.51
N ARG A 401 40.88 37.45 47.55
CA ARG A 401 41.37 37.93 46.28
C ARG A 401 41.77 39.42 46.28
N ALA A 402 41.30 40.22 47.26
CA ALA A 402 41.65 41.63 47.39
C ALA A 402 42.99 41.86 48.11
N ALA A 403 43.47 40.88 48.87
CA ALA A 403 44.73 40.99 49.64
C ALA A 403 45.99 40.63 48.82
N SER A 404 45.87 40.04 47.63
CA SER A 404 47.04 39.65 46.85
C SER A 404 47.29 40.57 45.57
N ALA A 405 46.52 41.69 45.48
CA ALA A 405 46.66 42.63 44.37
C ALA A 405 47.47 43.92 44.72
N ASP A 406 47.95 44.07 45.93
CA ASP A 406 48.70 45.28 46.39
C ASP A 406 50.12 44.89 46.79
N GLY A 407 51.02 44.77 45.84
CA GLY A 407 52.42 44.45 46.10
C GLY A 407 53.33 44.37 44.87
N GLY A 408 53.74 45.56 44.43
CA GLY A 408 55.09 45.71 43.95
C GLY A 408 55.39 45.78 42.43
N GLY A 409 55.63 47.01 41.96
CA GLY A 409 56.85 47.27 41.23
C GLY A 409 56.75 47.40 39.71
N ALA A 410 56.66 48.62 39.26
CA ALA A 410 57.18 49.06 37.93
C ALA A 410 58.73 49.22 37.94
N PRO A 411 59.42 49.59 36.83
CA PRO A 411 59.19 49.47 35.39
C PRO A 411 60.45 48.97 34.62
N GLY A 412 60.33 48.62 33.39
CA GLY A 412 61.49 48.35 32.52
C GLY A 412 61.14 48.41 31.01
N GLU A 413 61.66 49.50 30.46
CA GLU A 413 61.62 49.90 29.05
C GLU A 413 62.28 48.92 28.08
N ARG A 414 61.96 49.19 26.79
CA ARG A 414 62.63 48.86 25.53
C ARG A 414 62.25 47.51 24.91
N GLY A 415 61.95 47.40 23.63
CA GLY A 415 62.25 48.19 22.44
C GLY A 415 61.65 47.49 21.23
N THR A 416 61.30 48.35 20.34
CA THR A 416 61.47 48.32 18.84
C THR A 416 61.11 47.10 18.00
N ALA A 417 60.25 47.39 17.07
CA ALA A 417 60.35 47.13 15.60
C ALA A 417 60.22 45.67 15.13
N ASP A 418 59.39 45.37 14.22
CA ASP A 418 59.45 45.56 12.79
C ASP A 418 58.28 44.76 12.17
N GLU A 419 57.46 45.39 11.42
CA GLU A 419 57.32 45.42 9.95
C GLU A 419 57.17 44.04 9.23
N ARG A 420 56.18 44.09 8.39
CA ARG A 420 55.98 43.40 7.05
C ARG A 420 55.07 42.19 7.03
N ASP A 421 54.01 42.39 6.38
CA ASP A 421 53.74 42.31 4.92
C ASP A 421 53.44 40.86 4.41
N GLY A 422 52.40 40.78 3.60
CA GLY A 422 52.20 39.76 2.57
C GLY A 422 50.82 39.09 2.72
N ALA A 423 49.78 39.57 2.17
CA ALA A 423 49.33 39.55 0.77
C ALA A 423 49.06 38.13 0.25
N ALA A 424 47.83 37.96 -0.17
CA ALA A 424 47.33 37.36 -1.41
C ALA A 424 47.05 35.85 -1.48
N GLU A 425 45.81 35.60 -1.85
CA GLU A 425 45.35 34.69 -2.92
C GLU A 425 45.42 33.17 -2.74
N GLY A 426 44.27 32.59 -3.00
CA GLY A 426 44.04 31.15 -3.27
C GLY A 426 42.58 30.77 -3.04
#